data_e7b3ac5e44daf39ef52b6795f1f86ea3
#
_entry.id   e7b3ac5e44daf39ef52b6795f1f86ea3
#
_cell.length_a   1.000
_cell.length_b   1.000
_cell.length_c   1.000
_cell.angle_alpha   90.00
_cell.angle_beta   90.00
_cell.angle_gamma   90.00
#
_symmetry.space_group_name_H-M   'P 1'
#
loop_
_entity.id
_entity.type
_entity.pdbx_description
1 polymer ?
#
loop_
_entity_poly.entity_id
_entity_poly.type
_entity_poly.pdbx_seq_one_letter_code
_entity_poly.pdbx_strand_id
1 'polypeptide(L)'
;MKNIIQRFANNIYNNIITHVPFNFLRILILKYLFRMKIGTGVCLAPKVKIINPWRITVGDNSVINSSVFLDGRGGLYIGDNVDIAWFSKIITLKHNYNDKNYRASGASVIISDYCCLAVSATVLPGVKLAKGVVIGSSSVVTKSITNEFVICVGIPCVEIKKRNKEVDYKLKSRSVTI
;
A
#
# COMPACT_ATOMS: atom_id res chain seq x y z
N MET A 1 24.13 -11.15 9.01
CA MET A 1 23.03 -11.76 9.80
C MET A 1 21.69 -11.06 9.62
N LYS A 2 21.56 -9.74 9.88
CA LYS A 2 20.29 -8.99 9.80
C LYS A 2 19.54 -9.14 8.45
N ASN A 3 20.26 -9.08 7.33
CA ASN A 3 19.69 -9.23 5.98
C ASN A 3 19.16 -10.64 5.66
N ILE A 4 19.76 -11.68 6.25
CA ILE A 4 19.31 -13.07 6.03
C ILE A 4 18.01 -13.32 6.77
N ILE A 5 17.91 -12.86 8.02
CA ILE A 5 16.69 -12.98 8.83
C ILE A 5 15.52 -12.23 8.14
N GLN A 6 15.78 -11.04 7.62
CA GLN A 6 14.76 -10.25 6.91
C GLN A 6 14.28 -10.93 5.63
N ARG A 7 15.21 -11.52 4.85
CA ARG A 7 14.84 -12.29 3.65
C ARG A 7 14.01 -13.52 4.00
N PHE A 8 14.41 -14.23 5.05
CA PHE A 8 13.67 -15.40 5.54
C PHE A 8 12.26 -15.04 6.03
N ALA A 9 12.14 -13.96 6.82
CA ALA A 9 10.86 -13.44 7.28
C ALA A 9 9.93 -13.05 6.13
N ASN A 10 10.44 -12.28 5.16
CA ASN A 10 9.68 -11.92 3.96
C ASN A 10 9.23 -13.16 3.17
N ASN A 11 10.08 -14.18 3.09
CA ASN A 11 9.78 -15.43 2.36
C ASN A 11 8.67 -16.23 3.05
N ILE A 12 8.75 -16.41 4.38
CA ILE A 12 7.70 -17.08 5.16
C ILE A 12 6.37 -16.35 5.00
N TYR A 13 6.35 -15.03 5.15
CA TYR A 13 5.12 -14.27 4.99
C TYR A 13 4.52 -14.48 3.59
N ASN A 14 5.30 -14.25 2.54
CA ASN A 14 4.79 -14.21 1.17
C ASN A 14 4.43 -15.59 0.58
N ASN A 15 4.96 -16.69 1.13
CA ASN A 15 4.69 -18.02 0.62
C ASN A 15 3.75 -18.86 1.50
N ILE A 16 3.62 -18.51 2.78
CA ILE A 16 2.82 -19.27 3.73
C ILE A 16 1.70 -18.42 4.33
N ILE A 17 2.06 -17.37 5.07
CA ILE A 17 1.12 -16.60 5.90
C ILE A 17 0.10 -15.84 5.05
N THR A 18 0.52 -15.30 3.90
CA THR A 18 -0.38 -14.59 2.99
C THR A 18 -1.55 -15.43 2.48
N HIS A 19 -1.45 -16.77 2.53
CA HIS A 19 -2.49 -17.70 2.10
C HIS A 19 -3.44 -18.13 3.23
N VAL A 20 -3.15 -17.77 4.49
CA VAL A 20 -4.05 -18.06 5.62
C VAL A 20 -5.40 -17.39 5.35
N PRO A 21 -6.54 -18.13 5.40
CA PRO A 21 -7.83 -17.59 4.98
C PRO A 21 -8.40 -16.54 5.95
N PHE A 22 -8.02 -16.61 7.23
CA PHE A 22 -8.57 -15.74 8.27
C PHE A 22 -7.84 -14.42 8.39
N ASN A 23 -8.54 -13.30 8.12
CA ASN A 23 -7.98 -11.95 8.19
C ASN A 23 -7.33 -11.65 9.56
N PHE A 24 -8.01 -12.02 10.66
CA PHE A 24 -7.52 -11.73 12.01
C PHE A 24 -6.19 -12.41 12.31
N LEU A 25 -5.96 -13.65 11.83
CA LEU A 25 -4.69 -14.35 12.00
C LEU A 25 -3.56 -13.67 11.22
N ARG A 26 -3.80 -13.28 9.96
CA ARG A 26 -2.79 -12.55 9.17
C ARG A 26 -2.40 -11.25 9.85
N ILE A 27 -3.38 -10.47 10.35
CA ILE A 27 -3.13 -9.22 11.06
C ILE A 27 -2.37 -9.46 12.36
N LEU A 28 -2.76 -10.47 13.15
CA LEU A 28 -2.10 -10.80 14.42
C LEU A 28 -0.63 -11.17 14.19
N ILE A 29 -0.35 -12.02 13.21
CA ILE A 29 1.02 -12.40 12.85
C ILE A 29 1.82 -11.17 12.37
N LEU A 30 1.25 -10.33 11.50
CA LEU A 30 1.93 -9.12 11.03
C LEU A 30 2.23 -8.13 12.16
N LYS A 31 1.30 -7.92 13.09
CA LYS A 31 1.50 -7.02 14.23
C LYS A 31 2.58 -7.51 15.18
N TYR A 32 2.47 -8.75 15.63
CA TYR A 32 3.29 -9.24 16.75
C TYR A 32 4.60 -9.89 16.30
N LEU A 33 4.57 -10.68 15.23
CA LEU A 33 5.78 -11.35 14.75
C LEU A 33 6.60 -10.46 13.81
N PHE A 34 5.93 -9.74 12.90
CA PHE A 34 6.59 -8.90 11.91
C PHE A 34 6.64 -7.41 12.28
N ARG A 35 6.08 -7.03 13.43
CA ARG A 35 6.10 -5.66 13.97
C ARG A 35 5.57 -4.60 12.99
N MET A 36 4.64 -4.97 12.13
CA MET A 36 3.92 -4.05 11.27
C MET A 36 2.94 -3.22 12.11
N LYS A 37 2.89 -1.92 11.88
CA LYS A 37 1.92 -1.06 12.57
C LYS A 37 0.60 -1.11 11.81
N ILE A 38 -0.45 -1.67 12.42
CA ILE A 38 -1.76 -1.84 11.82
C ILE A 38 -2.82 -1.33 12.78
N GLY A 39 -3.69 -0.45 12.32
CA GLY A 39 -4.82 0.10 13.06
C GLY A 39 -5.93 -0.90 13.34
N THR A 40 -7.07 -0.39 13.78
CA THR A 40 -8.29 -1.15 14.06
C THR A 40 -9.14 -1.26 12.80
N GLY A 41 -9.97 -2.30 12.68
CA GLY A 41 -10.89 -2.47 11.54
C GLY A 41 -10.23 -2.68 10.17
N VAL A 42 -8.91 -2.89 10.12
CA VAL A 42 -8.18 -3.14 8.87
C VAL A 42 -8.57 -4.48 8.27
N CYS A 43 -8.85 -4.48 6.98
CA CYS A 43 -8.99 -5.70 6.18
C CYS A 43 -7.75 -5.88 5.29
N LEU A 44 -7.05 -6.97 5.50
CA LEU A 44 -5.95 -7.40 4.65
C LEU A 44 -6.35 -8.71 3.97
N ALA A 45 -6.63 -8.65 2.67
CA ALA A 45 -7.06 -9.83 1.91
C ALA A 45 -5.93 -10.87 1.76
N PRO A 46 -6.25 -12.14 1.43
CA PRO A 46 -5.22 -13.13 1.11
C PRO A 46 -4.41 -12.73 -0.12
N LYS A 47 -3.23 -13.34 -0.27
CA LYS A 47 -2.30 -13.13 -1.40
C LYS A 47 -1.73 -11.71 -1.50
N VAL A 48 -1.88 -10.86 -0.48
CA VAL A 48 -1.17 -9.58 -0.41
C VAL A 48 0.31 -9.85 -0.19
N LYS A 49 1.15 -9.38 -1.10
CA LYS A 49 2.61 -9.50 -0.98
C LYS A 49 3.21 -8.32 -0.24
N ILE A 50 4.04 -8.58 0.75
CA ILE A 50 4.64 -7.55 1.60
C ILE A 50 6.15 -7.76 1.68
N ILE A 51 6.90 -6.68 1.51
CA ILE A 51 8.34 -6.65 1.77
C ILE A 51 8.62 -5.68 2.92
N ASN A 52 9.42 -6.10 3.90
CA ASN A 52 9.79 -5.32 5.07
C ASN A 52 8.58 -4.76 5.85
N PRO A 53 7.66 -5.60 6.33
CA PRO A 53 6.44 -5.19 7.02
C PRO A 53 6.69 -4.27 8.23
N TRP A 54 7.81 -4.40 8.93
CA TRP A 54 8.19 -3.55 10.07
C TRP A 54 8.43 -2.07 9.72
N ARG A 55 8.42 -1.71 8.44
CA ARG A 55 8.51 -0.32 7.95
C ARG A 55 7.22 0.14 7.28
N ILE A 56 6.12 -0.58 7.52
CA ILE A 56 4.80 -0.26 6.99
C ILE A 56 3.88 0.12 8.15
N THR A 57 3.13 1.20 7.96
CA THR A 57 2.04 1.62 8.84
C THR A 57 0.75 1.64 8.04
N VAL A 58 -0.31 1.07 8.58
CA VAL A 58 -1.67 1.11 8.03
C VAL A 58 -2.61 1.65 9.10
N GLY A 59 -3.34 2.70 8.78
CA GLY A 59 -4.32 3.34 9.63
C GLY A 59 -5.61 2.54 9.79
N ASP A 60 -6.57 3.12 10.50
CA ASP A 60 -7.83 2.46 10.85
C ASP A 60 -8.75 2.27 9.65
N ASN A 61 -9.55 1.21 9.68
CA ASN A 61 -10.61 0.89 8.71
C ASN A 61 -10.12 0.81 7.24
N SER A 62 -8.83 0.68 6.98
CA SER A 62 -8.31 0.57 5.61
C SER A 62 -8.44 -0.84 5.07
N VAL A 63 -8.70 -0.94 3.77
CA VAL A 63 -8.91 -2.20 3.05
C VAL A 63 -7.80 -2.39 2.03
N ILE A 64 -7.11 -3.52 2.11
CA ILE A 64 -6.05 -3.91 1.17
C ILE A 64 -6.50 -5.21 0.51
N ASN A 65 -6.87 -5.12 -0.76
CA ASN A 65 -7.44 -6.24 -1.50
C ASN A 65 -6.37 -7.26 -1.97
N SER A 66 -6.84 -8.40 -2.46
CA SER A 66 -5.96 -9.51 -2.87
C SER A 66 -4.97 -9.10 -3.96
N SER A 67 -3.81 -9.74 -3.93
CA SER A 67 -2.73 -9.56 -4.91
C SER A 67 -2.13 -8.16 -4.97
N VAL A 68 -2.41 -7.32 -3.96
CA VAL A 68 -1.71 -6.05 -3.77
C VAL A 68 -0.27 -6.30 -3.37
N PHE A 69 0.65 -5.46 -3.86
CA PHE A 69 2.06 -5.47 -3.50
C PHE A 69 2.42 -4.23 -2.67
N LEU A 70 2.90 -4.45 -1.43
CA LEU A 70 3.32 -3.41 -0.49
C LEU A 70 4.83 -3.51 -0.26
N ASP A 71 5.57 -2.48 -0.66
CA ASP A 71 7.00 -2.39 -0.45
C ASP A 71 7.33 -1.45 0.71
N GLY A 72 7.78 -2.01 1.83
CA GLY A 72 8.22 -1.25 3.00
C GLY A 72 9.71 -0.87 2.99
N ARG A 73 10.50 -1.21 1.97
CA ARG A 73 11.97 -0.99 1.98
C ARG A 73 12.35 0.47 2.14
N GLY A 74 11.63 1.41 1.49
CA GLY A 74 11.79 2.86 1.65
C GLY A 74 10.95 3.48 2.78
N GLY A 75 10.02 2.69 3.36
CA GLY A 75 8.98 3.14 4.30
C GLY A 75 7.66 3.40 3.57
N LEU A 76 6.56 2.91 4.16
CA LEU A 76 5.22 3.07 3.61
C LEU A 76 4.26 3.47 4.72
N TYR A 77 3.52 4.56 4.50
CA TYR A 77 2.43 4.99 5.35
C TYR A 77 1.12 4.97 4.55
N ILE A 78 0.12 4.29 5.08
CA ILE A 78 -1.25 4.24 4.58
C ILE A 78 -2.13 4.77 5.71
N GLY A 79 -2.91 5.81 5.43
CA GLY A 79 -3.81 6.47 6.38
C GLY A 79 -5.06 5.67 6.71
N ASP A 80 -6.05 6.37 7.25
CA ASP A 80 -7.34 5.80 7.64
C ASP A 80 -8.31 5.76 6.46
N ASN A 81 -9.20 4.76 6.45
CA ASN A 81 -10.25 4.62 5.44
C ASN A 81 -9.71 4.62 3.98
N VAL A 82 -8.53 4.05 3.77
CA VAL A 82 -7.90 3.90 2.45
C VAL A 82 -8.33 2.57 1.83
N ASP A 83 -8.76 2.61 0.56
CA ASP A 83 -9.05 1.41 -0.22
C ASP A 83 -7.98 1.19 -1.29
N ILE A 84 -7.33 0.04 -1.24
CA ILE A 84 -6.33 -0.37 -2.23
C ILE A 84 -6.88 -1.59 -2.96
N ALA A 85 -7.32 -1.39 -4.20
CA ALA A 85 -7.93 -2.42 -5.01
C ALA A 85 -6.91 -3.43 -5.56
N TRP A 86 -7.41 -4.52 -6.10
CA TRP A 86 -6.66 -5.69 -6.55
C TRP A 86 -5.52 -5.33 -7.51
N PHE A 87 -4.41 -6.05 -7.38
CA PHE A 87 -3.22 -5.96 -8.23
C PHE A 87 -2.48 -4.61 -8.15
N SER A 88 -2.90 -3.68 -7.29
CA SER A 88 -2.20 -2.41 -7.11
C SER A 88 -0.81 -2.64 -6.51
N LYS A 89 0.13 -1.76 -6.85
CA LYS A 89 1.54 -1.87 -6.44
C LYS A 89 1.98 -0.56 -5.80
N ILE A 90 2.54 -0.64 -4.60
CA ILE A 90 3.16 0.51 -3.94
C ILE A 90 4.65 0.19 -3.79
N ILE A 91 5.47 0.94 -4.51
CA ILE A 91 6.91 0.71 -4.64
C ILE A 91 7.64 1.83 -3.92
N THR A 92 8.59 1.50 -3.05
CA THR A 92 9.36 2.47 -2.26
C THR A 92 10.85 2.43 -2.55
N LEU A 93 11.29 1.54 -3.44
CA LEU A 93 12.70 1.40 -3.82
C LEU A 93 12.86 1.47 -5.35
N LYS A 94 13.87 2.20 -5.80
CA LYS A 94 14.29 2.26 -7.20
C LYS A 94 15.81 2.16 -7.29
N HIS A 95 16.32 1.79 -8.46
CA HIS A 95 17.74 1.91 -8.77
C HIS A 95 18.04 3.26 -9.43
N ASN A 96 19.21 3.82 -9.13
CA ASN A 96 19.70 4.98 -9.85
C ASN A 96 20.44 4.51 -11.11
N TYR A 97 19.81 4.71 -12.26
CA TYR A 97 20.33 4.27 -13.57
C TYR A 97 21.63 4.99 -13.96
N ASN A 98 21.88 6.19 -13.41
CA ASN A 98 23.07 7.00 -13.68
C ASN A 98 24.19 6.76 -12.66
N ASP A 99 23.96 5.91 -11.66
CA ASP A 99 24.99 5.54 -10.70
C ASP A 99 25.87 4.42 -11.28
N LYS A 100 27.17 4.66 -11.38
CA LYS A 100 28.15 3.65 -11.86
C LYS A 100 28.08 2.31 -11.16
N ASN A 101 27.59 2.27 -9.93
CA ASN A 101 27.41 1.07 -9.13
C ASN A 101 25.95 0.59 -9.09
N TYR A 102 25.04 1.19 -9.88
CA TYR A 102 23.61 0.88 -9.97
C TYR A 102 22.93 0.78 -8.59
N ARG A 103 23.33 1.68 -7.67
CA ARG A 103 22.87 1.63 -6.29
C ARG A 103 21.38 1.84 -6.18
N ALA A 104 20.75 1.05 -5.29
CA ALA A 104 19.35 1.24 -4.95
C ALA A 104 19.18 2.46 -4.03
N SER A 105 18.14 3.25 -4.29
CA SER A 105 17.70 4.34 -3.42
C SER A 105 16.23 4.15 -3.05
N GLY A 106 15.91 4.30 -1.76
CA GLY A 106 14.55 4.22 -1.25
C GLY A 106 14.00 5.59 -0.93
N ALA A 107 12.72 5.80 -1.23
CA ALA A 107 12.00 6.98 -0.80
C ALA A 107 10.61 6.57 -0.29
N SER A 108 10.21 7.10 0.86
CA SER A 108 8.94 6.74 1.49
C SER A 108 7.75 7.15 0.62
N VAL A 109 6.72 6.30 0.62
CA VAL A 109 5.41 6.62 0.04
C VAL A 109 4.43 6.91 1.16
N ILE A 110 3.63 7.95 0.98
CA ILE A 110 2.58 8.37 1.92
C ILE A 110 1.26 8.40 1.15
N ILE A 111 0.29 7.64 1.63
CA ILE A 111 -1.08 7.63 1.16
C ILE A 111 -1.95 8.15 2.30
N SER A 112 -2.46 9.37 2.17
CA SER A 112 -3.28 10.00 3.22
C SER A 112 -4.68 9.38 3.30
N ASP A 113 -5.45 9.80 4.29
CA ASP A 113 -6.77 9.25 4.59
C ASP A 113 -7.73 9.37 3.41
N TYR A 114 -8.70 8.47 3.35
CA TYR A 114 -9.76 8.43 2.34
C TYR A 114 -9.27 8.31 0.88
N CYS A 115 -8.00 7.98 0.67
CA CYS A 115 -7.51 7.68 -0.68
C CYS A 115 -8.09 6.36 -1.20
N CYS A 116 -8.26 6.30 -2.51
CA CYS A 116 -8.66 5.09 -3.21
C CYS A 116 -7.71 4.81 -4.38
N LEU A 117 -7.09 3.65 -4.38
CA LEU A 117 -6.28 3.15 -5.49
C LEU A 117 -7.10 2.08 -6.22
N ALA A 118 -7.58 2.39 -7.42
CA ALA A 118 -8.35 1.44 -8.21
C ALA A 118 -7.45 0.30 -8.76
N VAL A 119 -8.07 -0.70 -9.36
CA VAL A 119 -7.42 -1.94 -9.80
C VAL A 119 -6.15 -1.66 -10.61
N SER A 120 -5.06 -2.35 -10.26
CA SER A 120 -3.76 -2.28 -10.95
C SER A 120 -3.08 -0.90 -10.90
N ALA A 121 -3.50 0.00 -10.03
CA ALA A 121 -2.81 1.28 -9.84
C ALA A 121 -1.38 1.05 -9.31
N THR A 122 -0.43 1.85 -9.80
CA THR A 122 0.98 1.76 -9.37
C THR A 122 1.43 3.10 -8.81
N VAL A 123 1.97 3.09 -7.58
CA VAL A 123 2.55 4.27 -6.93
C VAL A 123 4.06 4.11 -6.83
N LEU A 124 4.81 5.08 -7.37
CA LEU A 124 6.27 5.05 -7.44
C LEU A 124 6.93 5.64 -6.19
N PRO A 125 8.24 5.35 -5.96
CA PRO A 125 8.97 5.80 -4.77
C PRO A 125 8.95 7.32 -4.60
N GLY A 126 8.72 7.78 -3.36
CA GLY A 126 8.73 9.19 -2.98
C GLY A 126 7.40 9.92 -3.19
N VAL A 127 6.39 9.26 -3.72
CA VAL A 127 5.07 9.85 -3.94
C VAL A 127 4.34 10.06 -2.62
N LYS A 128 3.68 11.23 -2.52
CA LYS A 128 2.71 11.55 -1.46
C LYS A 128 1.36 11.83 -2.11
N LEU A 129 0.33 11.15 -1.64
CA LEU A 129 -1.06 11.39 -2.03
C LEU A 129 -1.76 12.17 -0.93
N ALA A 130 -2.31 13.33 -1.26
CA ALA A 130 -3.11 14.14 -0.35
C ALA A 130 -4.43 13.41 0.00
N LYS A 131 -5.13 13.90 1.03
CA LYS A 131 -6.38 13.33 1.53
C LYS A 131 -7.43 13.19 0.42
N GLY A 132 -8.12 12.07 0.39
CA GLY A 132 -9.24 11.83 -0.50
C GLY A 132 -8.89 11.65 -1.99
N VAL A 133 -7.61 11.53 -2.35
CA VAL A 133 -7.20 11.29 -3.74
C VAL A 133 -7.68 9.93 -4.24
N VAL A 134 -8.23 9.90 -5.44
CA VAL A 134 -8.61 8.68 -6.15
C VAL A 134 -7.69 8.48 -7.34
N ILE A 135 -7.04 7.33 -7.41
CA ILE A 135 -6.21 6.91 -8.55
C ILE A 135 -7.00 5.91 -9.38
N GLY A 136 -7.22 6.24 -10.65
CA GLY A 136 -7.94 5.36 -11.58
C GLY A 136 -7.19 4.07 -11.90
N SER A 137 -7.93 3.09 -12.42
CA SER A 137 -7.39 1.77 -12.75
C SER A 137 -6.22 1.86 -13.74
N SER A 138 -5.21 1.01 -13.53
CA SER A 138 -4.00 0.90 -14.36
C SER A 138 -3.19 2.21 -14.49
N SER A 139 -3.43 3.19 -13.64
CA SER A 139 -2.67 4.45 -13.63
C SER A 139 -1.34 4.31 -12.92
N VAL A 140 -0.34 5.10 -13.35
CA VAL A 140 1.00 5.12 -12.75
C VAL A 140 1.29 6.50 -12.17
N VAL A 141 1.36 6.58 -10.84
CA VAL A 141 1.63 7.82 -10.12
C VAL A 141 3.14 8.00 -9.99
N THR A 142 3.68 8.95 -10.75
CA THR A 142 5.12 9.24 -10.82
C THR A 142 5.53 10.46 -9.99
N LYS A 143 4.56 11.33 -9.62
CA LYS A 143 4.77 12.55 -8.84
C LYS A 143 3.72 12.65 -7.74
N SER A 144 4.04 13.37 -6.67
CA SER A 144 3.10 13.62 -5.58
C SER A 144 1.88 14.41 -6.05
N ILE A 145 0.70 14.07 -5.51
CA ILE A 145 -0.57 14.76 -5.76
C ILE A 145 -0.91 15.50 -4.48
N THR A 146 -0.82 16.83 -4.53
CA THR A 146 -0.98 17.73 -3.38
C THR A 146 -2.39 18.26 -3.22
N ASN A 147 -3.17 18.23 -4.30
CA ASN A 147 -4.58 18.63 -4.25
C ASN A 147 -5.41 17.53 -3.58
N GLU A 148 -6.17 17.92 -2.56
CA GLU A 148 -7.09 17.02 -1.86
C GLU A 148 -8.35 16.76 -2.68
N PHE A 149 -8.97 15.60 -2.49
CA PHE A 149 -10.26 15.21 -3.07
C PHE A 149 -10.30 15.39 -4.59
N VAL A 150 -9.29 14.86 -5.25
CA VAL A 150 -9.20 14.85 -6.72
C VAL A 150 -9.18 13.42 -7.27
N ILE A 151 -9.58 13.28 -8.52
CA ILE A 151 -9.51 12.03 -9.27
C ILE A 151 -8.43 12.18 -10.32
N CYS A 152 -7.47 11.25 -10.31
CA CYS A 152 -6.31 11.24 -11.19
C CYS A 152 -6.26 9.94 -11.97
N VAL A 153 -5.91 10.01 -13.25
CA VAL A 153 -5.81 8.84 -14.14
C VAL A 153 -4.63 8.96 -15.09
N GLY A 154 -4.23 7.84 -15.67
CA GLY A 154 -3.29 7.80 -16.81
C GLY A 154 -1.85 7.42 -16.44
N ILE A 155 -0.98 7.40 -17.45
CA ILE A 155 0.44 7.08 -17.40
C ILE A 155 1.22 8.17 -18.19
N PRO A 156 1.80 9.16 -17.50
CA PRO A 156 1.76 9.41 -16.08
C PRO A 156 0.37 9.84 -15.59
N CYS A 157 0.10 9.55 -14.31
CA CYS A 157 -1.17 9.90 -13.66
C CYS A 157 -1.30 11.43 -13.49
N VAL A 158 -2.41 11.99 -13.97
CA VAL A 158 -2.73 13.43 -13.89
C VAL A 158 -4.15 13.64 -13.37
N GLU A 159 -4.39 14.77 -12.71
CA GLU A 159 -5.70 15.18 -12.23
C GLU A 159 -6.65 15.44 -13.40
N ILE A 160 -7.86 14.87 -13.35
CA ILE A 160 -8.91 15.06 -14.37
C ILE A 160 -10.15 15.73 -13.83
N LYS A 161 -10.47 15.57 -12.54
CA LYS A 161 -11.63 16.21 -11.90
C LYS A 161 -11.55 16.18 -10.39
N LYS A 162 -12.38 16.99 -9.74
CA LYS A 162 -12.58 16.99 -8.28
C LYS A 162 -13.51 15.84 -7.85
N ARG A 163 -13.26 15.32 -6.65
CA ARG A 163 -14.14 14.39 -5.93
C ARG A 163 -15.00 15.16 -4.94
N ASN A 164 -16.17 14.64 -4.57
CA ASN A 164 -16.91 15.16 -3.43
C ASN A 164 -16.06 15.10 -2.16
N LYS A 165 -16.05 16.20 -1.39
CA LYS A 165 -15.28 16.33 -0.14
C LYS A 165 -16.05 15.80 1.09
N GLU A 166 -17.36 15.66 0.99
CA GLU A 166 -18.22 15.14 2.04
C GLU A 166 -18.11 13.61 2.12
N VAL A 167 -16.98 13.13 2.64
CA VAL A 167 -16.75 11.72 2.86
C VAL A 167 -16.61 11.45 4.36
N ASP A 168 -17.57 10.72 4.90
CA ASP A 168 -17.62 10.30 6.31
C ASP A 168 -17.92 8.79 6.41
N TYR A 169 -17.40 8.02 5.49
CA TYR A 169 -17.57 6.58 5.54
C TYR A 169 -16.43 5.92 6.33
N LYS A 170 -16.78 4.87 7.06
CA LYS A 170 -15.81 3.90 7.56
C LYS A 170 -15.85 2.68 6.65
N LEU A 171 -14.73 2.36 6.05
CA LEU A 171 -14.61 1.13 5.28
C LEU A 171 -14.78 -0.03 6.25
N LYS A 172 -15.79 -0.84 6.03
CA LYS A 172 -15.98 -2.10 6.76
C LYS A 172 -15.46 -3.23 5.87
N SER A 173 -14.72 -4.15 6.47
CA SER A 173 -14.47 -5.44 5.84
C SER A 173 -15.83 -6.05 5.51
N ARG A 174 -16.32 -5.87 4.30
CA ARG A 174 -17.30 -6.80 3.77
C ARG A 174 -16.52 -8.10 3.66
N SER A 175 -16.96 -9.11 4.40
CA SER A 175 -16.51 -10.47 4.16
C SER A 175 -16.71 -10.74 2.67
N VAL A 176 -15.64 -10.58 1.89
CA VAL A 176 -15.62 -11.07 0.52
C VAL A 176 -15.51 -12.58 0.69
N THR A 177 -16.66 -13.20 0.91
CA THR A 177 -16.85 -14.62 0.71
C THR A 177 -16.82 -14.80 -0.81
N ILE A 178 -15.69 -15.22 -1.33
CA ILE A 178 -15.57 -15.84 -2.64
C ILE A 178 -15.25 -17.29 -2.38
#